data_9de1f1ea30b3c3d559dcbcd9948e472b
#
_entry.id   9de1f1ea30b3c3d559dcbcd9948e472b
#
_cell.length_a   1.000
_cell.length_b   1.000
_cell.length_c   1.000
_cell.angle_alpha   90.00
_cell.angle_beta   90.00
_cell.angle_gamma   90.00
#
_symmetry.space_group_name_H-M   'P 1'
#
loop_
_entity.id
_entity.type
_entity.pdbx_description
1 polymer ?
#
loop_
_entity_poly.entity_id
_entity_poly.type
_entity_poly.pdbx_seq_one_letter_code
_entity_poly.pdbx_strand_id
1 'polypeptide(L)' 'MKSSEIREMTGDEIHRKVADLKEELFNLRFQHGAGQLENPQKMKQLKRDIARCQTIAREAELSTNEDTQ' A
#
# COMPACT_ATOMS: atom_id res chain seq x y z
N MET A 1 -2.90 -5.40 -6.85
CA MET A 1 -4.18 -4.84 -6.42
C MET A 1 -4.73 -3.90 -7.46
N LYS A 2 -6.03 -3.95 -7.67
CA LYS A 2 -6.69 -3.02 -8.60
C LYS A 2 -7.19 -1.80 -7.84
N SER A 3 -7.14 -0.65 -8.50
CA SER A 3 -7.61 0.59 -7.88
C SER A 3 -9.07 0.50 -7.45
N SER A 4 -9.90 -0.18 -8.24
CA SER A 4 -11.31 -0.34 -7.89
C SER A 4 -11.50 -1.10 -6.59
N GLU A 5 -10.67 -2.09 -6.32
CA GLU A 5 -10.74 -2.83 -5.06
C GLU A 5 -10.43 -1.94 -3.88
N ILE A 6 -9.42 -1.10 -4.03
CA ILE A 6 -8.99 -0.20 -2.96
C ILE A 6 -10.06 0.85 -2.70
N ARG A 7 -10.71 1.35 -3.75
CA ARG A 7 -11.75 2.37 -3.62
C ARG A 7 -12.99 1.86 -2.92
N GLU A 8 -13.20 0.56 -2.89
CA GLU A 8 -14.31 -0.04 -2.17
C GLU A 8 -14.03 -0.19 -0.68
N MET A 9 -12.77 -0.02 -0.28
CA MET A 9 -12.38 -0.15 1.12
C MET A 9 -12.67 1.12 1.91
N THR A 10 -12.94 0.97 3.19
CA THR A 10 -13.02 2.10 4.10
C THR A 10 -11.61 2.64 4.37
N GLY A 11 -11.54 3.86 4.93
CA GLY A 11 -10.25 4.43 5.27
C GLY A 11 -9.46 3.56 6.22
N ASP A 12 -10.11 2.99 7.21
CA ASP A 12 -9.46 2.09 8.17
C ASP A 12 -8.93 0.84 7.49
N GLU A 13 -9.70 0.28 6.56
CA GLU A 13 -9.28 -0.89 5.83
C GLU A 13 -8.05 -0.59 4.96
N ILE A 14 -8.03 0.57 4.33
CA ILE A 14 -6.89 0.99 3.51
C ILE A 14 -5.64 1.14 4.37
N HIS A 15 -5.77 1.79 5.54
CA HIS A 15 -4.64 1.96 6.45
C HIS A 15 -4.09 0.62 6.92
N ARG A 16 -4.98 -0.30 7.24
CA ARG A 16 -4.59 -1.63 7.67
C ARG A 16 -3.89 -2.38 6.55
N LYS A 17 -4.40 -2.25 5.34
CA LYS A 17 -3.79 -2.90 4.17
C LYS A 17 -2.40 -2.34 3.90
N VAL A 18 -2.23 -1.03 4.03
CA VAL A 18 -0.92 -0.41 3.86
C VAL A 18 0.06 -0.93 4.90
N ALA A 19 -0.38 -1.05 6.15
CA ALA A 19 0.48 -1.57 7.21
C ALA A 19 0.93 -3.01 6.90
N ASP A 20 0.00 -3.84 6.45
CA ASP A 20 0.30 -5.22 6.09
C ASP A 20 1.31 -5.28 4.93
N LEU A 21 1.11 -4.45 3.92
CA LEU A 21 2.00 -4.43 2.77
C LEU A 21 3.40 -3.94 3.15
N LYS A 22 3.49 -2.95 4.02
CA LYS A 22 4.77 -2.45 4.50
C LYS A 22 5.51 -3.52 5.30
N GLU A 23 4.80 -4.26 6.12
CA GLU A 23 5.39 -5.35 6.89
C GLU A 23 5.93 -6.43 5.96
N GLU A 24 5.17 -6.81 4.96
CA GLU A 24 5.61 -7.78 3.98
C GLU A 24 6.85 -7.31 3.23
N LEU A 25 6.87 -6.04 2.83
CA LEU A 25 8.03 -5.47 2.16
C LEU A 25 9.25 -5.46 3.07
N PHE A 26 9.05 -5.12 4.34
CA PHE A 26 10.14 -5.14 5.33
C PHE A 26 10.72 -6.55 5.46
N ASN A 27 9.87 -7.55 5.53
CA ASN A 27 10.31 -8.93 5.65
C ASN A 27 11.12 -9.37 4.43
N LEU A 28 10.68 -8.96 3.23
CA LEU A 28 11.43 -9.27 2.02
C LEU A 28 12.79 -8.60 2.00
N ARG A 29 12.87 -7.35 2.44
CA ARG A 29 14.14 -6.64 2.53
C ARG A 29 15.07 -7.29 3.55
N PHE A 30 14.51 -7.75 4.64
CA PHE A 30 15.28 -8.44 5.66
C PHE A 30 15.89 -9.74 5.11
N GLN A 31 15.10 -10.51 4.37
CA GLN A 31 15.57 -11.74 3.75
C GLN A 31 16.68 -11.44 2.74
N HIS A 32 16.52 -10.38 1.97
CA HIS A 32 17.54 -9.96 1.02
C HIS A 32 18.84 -9.61 1.72
N GLY A 33 18.76 -8.86 2.81
CA GLY A 33 19.92 -8.49 3.61
C GLY A 33 20.61 -9.67 4.23
N ALA A 34 19.87 -10.74 4.49
CA ALA A 34 20.44 -11.96 5.04
C ALA A 34 21.04 -12.87 3.97
N GLY A 35 21.05 -12.42 2.72
CA GLY A 35 21.63 -13.21 1.62
C GLY A 35 20.72 -14.29 1.09
N GLN A 36 19.47 -14.29 1.50
CA GLN A 36 18.51 -15.24 0.98
C GLN A 36 17.92 -14.78 -0.34
N LEU A 37 17.30 -15.72 -1.04
CA LEU A 37 16.69 -15.42 -2.32
C LEU A 37 15.60 -14.38 -2.16
N GLU A 38 15.70 -13.33 -2.92
CA GLU A 38 14.65 -12.32 -2.98
C GLU A 38 13.95 -12.38 -4.32
N ASN A 39 12.76 -11.82 -4.35
CA ASN A 39 12.00 -11.68 -5.57
C ASN A 39 11.86 -10.18 -5.86
N PRO A 40 12.70 -9.63 -6.74
CA PRO A 40 12.65 -8.20 -7.01
C PRO A 40 11.33 -7.75 -7.63
N GLN A 41 10.67 -8.64 -8.40
CA GLN A 41 9.35 -8.31 -8.95
C GLN A 41 8.31 -8.20 -7.84
N LYS A 42 8.39 -9.08 -6.86
CA LYS A 42 7.48 -9.04 -5.71
C LYS A 42 7.67 -7.75 -4.93
N MET A 43 8.90 -7.33 -4.72
CA MET A 43 9.19 -6.08 -4.01
C MET A 43 8.64 -4.89 -4.77
N LYS A 44 8.80 -4.85 -6.08
CA LYS A 44 8.27 -3.77 -6.90
C LYS A 44 6.75 -3.75 -6.84
N GLN A 45 6.13 -4.93 -6.87
CA GLN A 45 4.68 -5.03 -6.81
C GLN A 45 4.16 -4.51 -5.48
N LEU A 46 4.80 -4.88 -4.38
CA LEU A 46 4.42 -4.39 -3.06
C LEU A 46 4.54 -2.88 -2.96
N LYS A 47 5.62 -2.32 -3.48
CA LYS A 47 5.80 -0.86 -3.48
C LYS A 47 4.71 -0.17 -4.28
N ARG A 48 4.33 -0.73 -5.42
CA ARG A 48 3.25 -0.18 -6.24
C ARG A 48 1.92 -0.25 -5.52
N ASP A 49 1.65 -1.38 -4.87
CA ASP A 49 0.40 -1.55 -4.12
C ASP A 49 0.32 -0.56 -2.97
N ILE A 50 1.40 -0.38 -2.24
CA ILE A 50 1.47 0.61 -1.15
C ILE A 50 1.19 2.01 -1.70
N ALA A 51 1.88 2.38 -2.77
CA ALA A 51 1.70 3.70 -3.37
C ALA A 51 0.26 3.91 -3.84
N ARG A 52 -0.33 2.89 -4.42
CA ARG A 52 -1.71 2.96 -4.91
C ARG A 52 -2.68 3.15 -3.76
N CYS A 53 -2.51 2.39 -2.69
CA CYS A 53 -3.35 2.54 -1.50
C CYS A 53 -3.22 3.93 -0.90
N GLN A 54 -2.01 4.44 -0.80
CA GLN A 54 -1.76 5.76 -0.22
C GLN A 54 -2.36 6.86 -1.11
N THR A 55 -2.25 6.71 -2.41
CA THR A 55 -2.81 7.67 -3.35
C THR A 55 -4.33 7.74 -3.22
N ILE A 56 -4.99 6.58 -3.16
CA ILE A 56 -6.43 6.53 -3.06
C ILE A 56 -6.91 7.05 -1.70
N ALA A 57 -6.20 6.73 -0.63
CA ALA A 57 -6.51 7.26 0.68
C ALA A 57 -6.41 8.80 0.68
N ARG A 58 -5.40 9.34 0.02
CA ARG A 58 -5.22 10.78 -0.08
C ARG A 58 -6.32 11.41 -0.92
N GLU A 59 -6.71 10.77 -2.01
CA GLU A 59 -7.83 11.25 -2.82
C GLU A 59 -9.10 11.37 -1.99
N ALA A 60 -9.37 10.38 -1.16
CA ALA A 60 -10.55 10.39 -0.31
C ALA A 60 -10.49 11.52 0.71
N GLU A 61 -9.32 11.76 1.30
CA GLU A 61 -9.12 12.86 2.23
C GLU A 61 -9.31 14.22 1.56
N LEU A 62 -8.74 14.39 0.36
CA LEU A 62 -8.86 15.63 -0.38
C LEU A 62 -10.31 15.88 -0.78
N SER A 63 -11.01 14.85 -1.18
CA SER A 63 -12.41 14.95 -1.54
C SER A 63 -13.24 15.41 -0.34
N THR A 64 -12.97 14.84 0.83
CA THR A 64 -13.65 15.25 2.06
C THR A 64 -13.34 16.71 2.41
N ASN A 65 -12.09 17.09 2.25
CA ASN A 65 -11.69 18.49 2.53
C ASN A 65 -12.38 19.46 1.58
N GLU A 66 -12.51 19.09 0.33
CA GLU A 66 -13.22 19.94 -0.64
C GLU A 66 -14.68 20.11 -0.26
N ASP A 67 -15.29 19.06 0.25
CA ASP A 67 -16.68 19.11 0.66
C ASP A 67 -16.90 20.03 1.85
N THR A 68 -15.89 20.18 2.69
CA THR A 68 -16.01 21.03 3.88
C THR A 68 -15.69 22.49 3.61
N GLN A 69 -15.16 22.77 2.47
CA GLN A 69 -14.87 24.15 2.08
C GLN A 69 -16.08 24.79 1.42
#